data_8ff1433981245db4634471d20c1de6f4
#
_entry.id   8ff1433981245db4634471d20c1de6f4
#
_cell.length_a   1.000
_cell.length_b   1.000
_cell.length_c   1.000
_cell.angle_alpha   90.00
_cell.angle_beta   90.00
_cell.angle_gamma   90.00
#
_symmetry.space_group_name_H-M   'P 1'
#
loop_
_entity.id
_entity.type
_entity.pdbx_description
1 polymer ?
#
loop_
_entity_poly.entity_id
_entity_poly.type
_entity_poly.pdbx_seq_one_letter_code
_entity_poly.pdbx_strand_id
1 'polypeptide(L)'
;MDATKTVTANFARIEYQLTMGSATGGTTTPAAGTHTYFSGDSVPITASPASGYQFVNWTGDVADPNSTSTTVLMDASKTVTPNFSPDTTFPLTISVSPTAGGSTNPAPGTYNHSDGSSVTVTASPNAGYHFVNWTGDVQGSVTSTSMTVTMDRARSLTANFALD
;
A
#
# COMPACT_ATOMS: atom_id res chain seq x y z
N MET A 1 -23.06 36.89 64.87
CA MET A 1 -22.38 35.67 64.26
C MET A 1 -22.68 35.64 62.81
N ASP A 2 -21.65 35.86 61.97
CA ASP A 2 -21.83 35.73 60.54
C ASP A 2 -21.99 34.24 60.15
N ALA A 3 -23.00 33.98 59.34
CA ALA A 3 -23.27 32.61 58.88
C ALA A 3 -22.12 32.15 57.99
N THR A 4 -21.64 30.94 58.20
CA THR A 4 -20.62 30.30 57.38
C THR A 4 -21.13 30.21 55.93
N LYS A 5 -20.46 30.86 54.99
CA LYS A 5 -20.80 30.78 53.55
C LYS A 5 -19.92 29.73 52.92
N THR A 6 -20.53 28.78 52.21
CA THR A 6 -19.82 27.79 51.41
C THR A 6 -19.87 28.21 49.96
N VAL A 7 -18.72 28.23 49.29
CA VAL A 7 -18.58 28.45 47.84
C VAL A 7 -18.09 27.16 47.20
N THR A 8 -18.80 26.69 46.20
CA THR A 8 -18.43 25.49 45.45
C THR A 8 -18.09 25.91 44.03
N ALA A 9 -16.87 25.58 43.56
CA ALA A 9 -16.47 25.72 42.19
C ALA A 9 -16.74 24.41 41.43
N ASN A 10 -17.47 24.51 40.34
CA ASN A 10 -17.73 23.39 39.45
C ASN A 10 -16.88 23.55 38.20
N PHE A 11 -16.17 22.48 37.81
CA PHE A 11 -15.35 22.42 36.61
C PHE A 11 -15.91 21.34 35.70
N ALA A 12 -15.95 21.64 34.38
CA ALA A 12 -16.25 20.68 33.34
C ALA A 12 -15.02 20.53 32.42
N ARG A 13 -14.78 19.32 31.93
CA ARG A 13 -13.75 19.08 30.94
C ARG A 13 -14.23 19.64 29.60
N ILE A 14 -13.30 20.25 28.85
CA ILE A 14 -13.56 20.73 27.49
C ILE A 14 -13.59 19.52 26.56
N GLU A 15 -14.61 19.43 25.72
CA GLU A 15 -14.79 18.40 24.72
C GLU A 15 -14.69 18.98 23.32
N TYR A 16 -14.09 18.21 22.41
CA TYR A 16 -14.00 18.52 20.99
C TYR A 16 -14.54 17.37 20.15
N GLN A 17 -15.00 17.67 18.95
CA GLN A 17 -15.50 16.69 17.99
C GLN A 17 -14.45 16.35 16.97
N LEU A 18 -14.17 15.04 16.80
CA LEU A 18 -13.44 14.49 15.68
C LEU A 18 -14.44 13.92 14.67
N THR A 19 -14.50 14.53 13.50
CA THR A 19 -15.30 14.00 12.38
C THR A 19 -14.40 13.17 11.47
N MET A 20 -14.68 11.86 11.43
CA MET A 20 -14.05 10.93 10.50
C MET A 20 -14.83 10.95 9.19
N GLY A 21 -14.18 11.41 8.10
CA GLY A 21 -14.77 11.44 6.78
C GLY A 21 -14.96 10.02 6.22
N SER A 22 -16.02 9.84 5.43
CA SER A 22 -16.22 8.61 4.65
C SER A 22 -15.44 8.69 3.35
N ALA A 23 -14.87 7.57 2.90
CA ALA A 23 -14.21 7.47 1.61
C ALA A 23 -14.56 6.15 0.93
N THR A 24 -14.61 6.16 -0.40
CA THR A 24 -14.72 4.94 -1.20
C THR A 24 -13.36 4.22 -1.20
N GLY A 25 -13.37 2.91 -1.08
CA GLY A 25 -12.16 2.09 -1.18
C GLY A 25 -11.55 1.66 0.14
N GLY A 26 -12.20 1.92 1.27
CA GLY A 26 -11.72 1.45 2.56
C GLY A 26 -12.59 1.86 3.73
N THR A 27 -12.13 1.54 4.93
CA THR A 27 -12.77 1.87 6.21
C THR A 27 -11.79 2.52 7.15
N THR A 28 -12.29 3.11 8.24
CA THR A 28 -11.48 3.71 9.30
C THR A 28 -11.85 3.18 10.67
N THR A 29 -10.90 3.30 11.59
CA THR A 29 -11.13 3.19 13.03
C THR A 29 -10.59 4.47 13.69
N PRO A 30 -11.42 5.27 14.40
CA PRO A 30 -12.86 5.13 14.56
C PRO A 30 -13.61 5.12 13.22
N ALA A 31 -14.82 4.57 13.18
CA ALA A 31 -15.65 4.53 11.99
C ALA A 31 -16.00 5.95 11.48
N ALA A 32 -16.35 6.08 10.20
CA ALA A 32 -16.83 7.35 9.65
C ALA A 32 -18.00 7.89 10.47
N GLY A 33 -17.95 9.20 10.77
CA GLY A 33 -18.92 9.89 11.64
C GLY A 33 -18.24 10.79 12.64
N THR A 34 -19.01 11.33 13.58
CA THR A 34 -18.54 12.27 14.60
C THR A 34 -18.37 11.56 15.94
N HIS A 35 -17.20 11.75 16.55
CA HIS A 35 -16.81 11.19 17.86
C HIS A 35 -16.38 12.32 18.80
N THR A 36 -16.71 12.21 20.07
CA THR A 36 -16.38 13.23 21.07
C THR A 36 -15.21 12.76 21.93
N TYR A 37 -14.23 13.65 22.10
CA TYR A 37 -13.02 13.41 22.91
C TYR A 37 -12.74 14.62 23.80
N PHE A 38 -11.94 14.43 24.84
CA PHE A 38 -11.55 15.54 25.69
C PHE A 38 -10.40 16.34 25.10
N SER A 39 -10.34 17.62 25.46
CA SER A 39 -9.21 18.49 25.11
C SER A 39 -7.88 17.87 25.58
N GLY A 40 -6.91 17.78 24.68
CA GLY A 40 -5.59 17.21 24.90
C GLY A 40 -5.49 15.70 24.65
N ASP A 41 -6.59 15.01 24.31
CA ASP A 41 -6.53 13.61 23.95
C ASP A 41 -5.75 13.41 22.62
N SER A 42 -4.91 12.38 22.59
CA SER A 42 -4.27 11.90 21.35
C SER A 42 -5.02 10.66 20.87
N VAL A 43 -5.84 10.84 19.86
CA VAL A 43 -6.75 9.80 19.34
C VAL A 43 -6.04 8.99 18.25
N PRO A 44 -5.84 7.67 18.44
CA PRO A 44 -5.32 6.81 17.38
C PRO A 44 -6.39 6.63 16.30
N ILE A 45 -5.96 6.76 15.04
CA ILE A 45 -6.79 6.50 13.86
C ILE A 45 -6.10 5.53 12.94
N THR A 46 -6.88 4.68 12.26
CA THR A 46 -6.39 3.71 11.27
C THR A 46 -7.23 3.75 10.02
N ALA A 47 -6.58 3.61 8.86
CA ALA A 47 -7.20 3.39 7.56
C ALA A 47 -6.96 1.95 7.12
N SER A 48 -8.02 1.26 6.69
CA SER A 48 -7.99 -0.11 6.21
C SER A 48 -8.50 -0.14 4.77
N PRO A 49 -7.59 -0.27 3.76
CA PRO A 49 -8.00 -0.39 2.36
C PRO A 49 -8.88 -1.62 2.14
N ALA A 50 -9.90 -1.49 1.30
CA ALA A 50 -10.67 -2.62 0.79
C ALA A 50 -9.87 -3.38 -0.27
N SER A 51 -10.30 -4.62 -0.59
CA SER A 51 -9.67 -5.38 -1.68
C SER A 51 -9.69 -4.60 -3.00
N GLY A 52 -8.54 -4.51 -3.67
CA GLY A 52 -8.37 -3.74 -4.91
C GLY A 52 -8.18 -2.23 -4.73
N TYR A 53 -7.91 -1.79 -3.49
CA TYR A 53 -7.57 -0.40 -3.17
C TYR A 53 -6.31 -0.34 -2.32
N GLN A 54 -5.60 0.79 -2.42
CA GLN A 54 -4.46 1.15 -1.59
C GLN A 54 -4.76 2.47 -0.87
N PHE A 55 -4.20 2.62 0.33
CA PHE A 55 -4.23 3.88 1.06
C PHE A 55 -3.26 4.87 0.40
N VAL A 56 -3.72 6.11 0.20
CA VAL A 56 -2.90 7.19 -0.36
C VAL A 56 -2.38 8.08 0.77
N ASN A 57 -3.29 8.72 1.48
CA ASN A 57 -2.95 9.59 2.61
C ASN A 57 -4.20 9.95 3.43
N TRP A 58 -3.98 10.66 4.55
CA TRP A 58 -5.02 11.38 5.27
C TRP A 58 -5.06 12.84 4.81
N THR A 59 -6.27 13.38 4.72
CA THR A 59 -6.51 14.84 4.64
C THR A 59 -7.01 15.30 6.00
N GLY A 60 -6.48 16.42 6.50
CA GLY A 60 -6.77 16.98 7.81
C GLY A 60 -5.53 17.02 8.70
N ASP A 61 -5.73 17.46 9.96
CA ASP A 61 -4.63 17.65 10.91
C ASP A 61 -4.36 16.34 11.67
N VAL A 62 -3.39 15.59 11.18
CA VAL A 62 -2.92 14.31 11.74
C VAL A 62 -1.39 14.36 11.94
N ALA A 63 -0.87 13.51 12.82
CA ALA A 63 0.56 13.49 13.13
C ALA A 63 1.42 12.99 11.93
N ASP A 64 0.95 11.98 11.20
CA ASP A 64 1.57 11.51 9.96
C ASP A 64 0.48 11.23 8.91
N PRO A 65 0.39 12.08 7.87
CA PRO A 65 -0.63 11.92 6.83
C PRO A 65 -0.38 10.73 5.90
N ASN A 66 0.83 10.18 5.84
CA ASN A 66 1.19 9.10 4.90
C ASN A 66 1.14 7.70 5.54
N SER A 67 0.95 7.62 6.85
CA SER A 67 0.83 6.33 7.54
C SER A 67 -0.63 5.89 7.63
N THR A 68 -0.89 4.61 7.35
CA THR A 68 -2.21 4.00 7.57
C THR A 68 -2.65 4.04 9.04
N SER A 69 -1.70 4.17 9.97
CA SER A 69 -1.96 4.28 11.40
C SER A 69 -1.24 5.51 11.95
N THR A 70 -2.02 6.46 12.48
CA THR A 70 -1.51 7.74 12.99
C THR A 70 -2.37 8.23 14.17
N THR A 71 -2.15 9.46 14.62
CA THR A 71 -2.90 10.07 15.71
C THR A 71 -3.40 11.46 15.37
N VAL A 72 -4.49 11.86 16.03
CA VAL A 72 -5.04 13.22 16.00
C VAL A 72 -4.98 13.80 17.39
N LEU A 73 -4.32 14.94 17.58
CA LEU A 73 -4.34 15.68 18.84
C LEU A 73 -5.62 16.54 18.92
N MET A 74 -6.40 16.36 19.96
CA MET A 74 -7.68 17.08 20.17
C MET A 74 -7.46 18.40 20.92
N ASP A 75 -6.89 19.39 20.23
CA ASP A 75 -6.74 20.78 20.70
C ASP A 75 -7.87 21.69 20.19
N ALA A 76 -8.67 21.21 19.24
CA ALA A 76 -9.88 21.81 18.68
C ALA A 76 -10.76 20.71 18.06
N SER A 77 -11.97 21.05 17.63
CA SER A 77 -12.78 20.17 16.78
C SER A 77 -12.12 20.03 15.40
N LYS A 78 -11.95 18.79 14.90
CA LYS A 78 -11.21 18.47 13.69
C LYS A 78 -12.01 17.57 12.76
N THR A 79 -11.67 17.65 11.47
CA THR A 79 -12.15 16.73 10.44
C THR A 79 -10.96 16.09 9.77
N VAL A 80 -10.95 14.75 9.68
CA VAL A 80 -9.93 13.98 8.96
C VAL A 80 -10.61 12.99 8.02
N THR A 81 -10.03 12.83 6.83
CA THR A 81 -10.59 11.98 5.79
C THR A 81 -9.49 11.09 5.20
N PRO A 82 -9.69 9.76 5.12
CA PRO A 82 -8.76 8.87 4.43
C PRO A 82 -8.96 8.98 2.92
N ASN A 83 -7.89 8.93 2.16
CA ASN A 83 -7.91 8.86 0.71
C ASN A 83 -7.40 7.50 0.27
N PHE A 84 -8.18 6.83 -0.57
CA PHE A 84 -7.83 5.55 -1.19
C PHE A 84 -7.85 5.69 -2.71
N SER A 85 -7.00 4.93 -3.40
CA SER A 85 -7.02 4.78 -4.85
C SER A 85 -7.17 3.33 -5.24
N PRO A 86 -7.76 3.02 -6.42
CA PRO A 86 -7.74 1.65 -6.93
C PRO A 86 -6.30 1.13 -7.04
N ASP A 87 -6.09 -0.14 -6.68
CA ASP A 87 -4.82 -0.82 -6.87
C ASP A 87 -4.70 -1.22 -8.35
N THR A 88 -4.02 -0.38 -9.13
CA THR A 88 -3.76 -0.63 -10.54
C THR A 88 -2.80 -1.80 -10.67
N THR A 89 -3.16 -2.82 -11.44
CA THR A 89 -2.30 -3.98 -11.71
C THR A 89 -1.96 -4.06 -13.19
N PHE A 90 -0.76 -4.56 -13.48
CA PHE A 90 -0.27 -4.81 -14.82
C PHE A 90 0.12 -6.28 -15.01
N PRO A 91 -0.21 -6.92 -16.15
CA PRO A 91 0.20 -8.28 -16.42
C PRO A 91 1.69 -8.33 -16.79
N LEU A 92 2.40 -9.29 -16.20
CA LEU A 92 3.73 -9.76 -16.63
C LEU A 92 3.54 -11.12 -17.31
N THR A 93 3.86 -11.21 -18.62
CA THR A 93 3.86 -12.47 -19.35
C THR A 93 5.29 -12.98 -19.49
N ILE A 94 5.53 -14.22 -19.05
CA ILE A 94 6.83 -14.89 -19.08
C ILE A 94 6.73 -16.09 -20.05
N SER A 95 7.70 -16.20 -20.94
CA SER A 95 7.82 -17.26 -21.94
C SER A 95 9.23 -17.86 -21.95
N VAL A 96 9.36 -19.04 -22.50
CA VAL A 96 10.62 -19.78 -22.68
C VAL A 96 10.76 -20.21 -24.12
N SER A 97 11.94 -20.05 -24.72
CA SER A 97 12.23 -20.47 -26.10
C SER A 97 13.62 -21.10 -26.22
N PRO A 98 13.74 -22.36 -26.78
CA PRO A 98 12.64 -23.31 -26.96
C PRO A 98 12.10 -23.79 -25.64
N THR A 99 10.86 -24.30 -25.61
CA THR A 99 10.22 -24.78 -24.37
C THR A 99 10.99 -25.92 -23.66
N ALA A 100 11.76 -26.71 -24.43
CA ALA A 100 12.64 -27.75 -23.90
C ALA A 100 13.94 -27.19 -23.31
N GLY A 101 14.29 -25.92 -23.58
CA GLY A 101 15.61 -25.35 -23.25
C GLY A 101 15.82 -25.05 -21.79
N GLY A 102 14.76 -24.84 -21.03
CA GLY A 102 14.89 -24.46 -19.63
C GLY A 102 13.56 -24.13 -18.97
N SER A 103 13.65 -23.58 -17.77
CA SER A 103 12.52 -23.09 -16.98
C SER A 103 12.76 -21.67 -16.49
N THR A 104 11.71 -21.04 -16.01
CA THR A 104 11.77 -19.74 -15.33
C THR A 104 11.10 -19.81 -13.96
N ASN A 105 11.47 -18.89 -13.09
CA ASN A 105 10.75 -18.63 -11.86
C ASN A 105 10.47 -17.11 -11.75
N PRO A 106 9.20 -16.65 -11.79
CA PRO A 106 7.98 -17.46 -11.92
C PRO A 106 7.95 -18.32 -13.20
N ALA A 107 7.17 -19.41 -13.18
CA ALA A 107 7.01 -20.29 -14.35
C ALA A 107 6.45 -19.54 -15.56
N PRO A 108 6.60 -20.07 -16.82
CA PRO A 108 5.94 -19.44 -17.96
C PRO A 108 4.44 -19.27 -17.75
N GLY A 109 3.92 -18.08 -18.04
CA GLY A 109 2.52 -17.71 -17.76
C GLY A 109 2.33 -16.21 -17.69
N THR A 110 1.12 -15.77 -17.30
CA THR A 110 0.78 -14.37 -17.09
C THR A 110 0.37 -14.14 -15.64
N TYR A 111 0.97 -13.16 -15.00
CA TYR A 111 0.78 -12.81 -13.58
C TYR A 111 0.47 -11.32 -13.45
N ASN A 112 -0.57 -10.96 -12.70
CA ASN A 112 -0.87 -9.56 -12.41
C ASN A 112 -0.08 -9.10 -11.18
N HIS A 113 0.54 -7.94 -11.30
CA HIS A 113 1.33 -7.30 -10.25
C HIS A 113 0.89 -5.85 -10.07
N SER A 114 0.89 -5.37 -8.85
CA SER A 114 0.54 -3.98 -8.53
C SER A 114 1.49 -3.00 -9.20
N ASP A 115 0.97 -1.84 -9.59
CA ASP A 115 1.75 -0.73 -10.15
C ASP A 115 2.92 -0.36 -9.21
N GLY A 116 4.10 -0.15 -9.79
CA GLY A 116 5.33 0.13 -9.07
C GLY A 116 5.98 -1.07 -8.37
N SER A 117 5.34 -2.25 -8.33
CA SER A 117 5.94 -3.44 -7.72
C SER A 117 7.15 -3.94 -8.53
N SER A 118 8.09 -4.60 -7.84
CA SER A 118 9.28 -5.20 -8.44
C SER A 118 9.18 -6.71 -8.41
N VAL A 119 9.37 -7.34 -9.58
CA VAL A 119 9.31 -8.80 -9.75
C VAL A 119 10.69 -9.31 -10.17
N THR A 120 11.25 -10.23 -9.41
CA THR A 120 12.48 -10.92 -9.80
C THR A 120 12.12 -12.13 -10.66
N VAL A 121 12.71 -12.22 -11.85
CA VAL A 121 12.56 -13.34 -12.77
C VAL A 121 13.91 -14.02 -12.95
N THR A 122 13.92 -15.36 -12.86
CA THR A 122 15.14 -16.16 -13.05
C THR A 122 14.95 -17.19 -14.15
N ALA A 123 16.02 -17.48 -14.88
CA ALA A 123 16.08 -18.50 -15.91
C ALA A 123 17.03 -19.63 -15.49
N SER A 124 16.61 -20.87 -15.66
CA SER A 124 17.38 -22.09 -15.34
C SER A 124 17.44 -23.00 -16.56
N PRO A 125 18.63 -23.22 -17.18
CA PRO A 125 18.76 -24.13 -18.30
C PRO A 125 18.49 -25.57 -17.92
N ASN A 126 17.92 -26.34 -18.82
CA ASN A 126 17.84 -27.81 -18.74
C ASN A 126 19.18 -28.45 -19.18
N ALA A 127 19.37 -29.73 -18.86
CA ALA A 127 20.56 -30.48 -19.29
C ALA A 127 20.74 -30.45 -20.83
N GLY A 128 21.97 -30.12 -21.32
CA GLY A 128 22.31 -29.96 -22.74
C GLY A 128 21.89 -28.61 -23.32
N TYR A 129 21.51 -27.64 -22.48
CA TYR A 129 21.21 -26.28 -22.90
C TYR A 129 21.93 -25.28 -22.00
N HIS A 130 22.18 -24.09 -22.56
CA HIS A 130 22.62 -22.91 -21.80
C HIS A 130 21.67 -21.75 -22.04
N PHE A 131 21.60 -20.83 -21.06
CA PHE A 131 20.85 -19.59 -21.16
C PHE A 131 21.60 -18.62 -22.11
N VAL A 132 20.89 -18.05 -23.08
CA VAL A 132 21.45 -17.09 -24.05
C VAL A 132 21.15 -15.66 -23.56
N ASN A 133 19.89 -15.31 -23.50
CA ASN A 133 19.48 -13.96 -23.12
C ASN A 133 17.97 -13.89 -22.81
N TRP A 134 17.58 -12.74 -22.28
CA TRP A 134 16.20 -12.30 -22.24
C TRP A 134 15.87 -11.43 -23.43
N THR A 135 14.66 -11.54 -23.95
CA THR A 135 14.07 -10.63 -24.95
C THR A 135 12.72 -10.12 -24.50
N GLY A 136 12.22 -9.03 -25.11
CA GLY A 136 10.99 -8.35 -24.73
C GLY A 136 11.25 -7.10 -23.90
N ASP A 137 10.41 -6.85 -22.87
CA ASP A 137 10.51 -5.66 -22.02
C ASP A 137 11.60 -5.79 -20.95
N VAL A 138 12.83 -6.03 -21.36
CA VAL A 138 13.98 -6.27 -20.47
C VAL A 138 14.37 -4.99 -19.73
N GLN A 139 14.63 -5.11 -18.43
CA GLN A 139 15.18 -4.06 -17.57
C GLN A 139 16.51 -4.52 -16.98
N GLY A 140 17.62 -3.95 -17.46
CA GLY A 140 18.97 -4.32 -17.03
C GLY A 140 19.71 -5.22 -17.99
N SER A 141 20.55 -6.14 -17.48
CA SER A 141 21.37 -7.02 -18.31
C SER A 141 20.55 -8.14 -18.95
N VAL A 142 20.56 -8.20 -20.28
CA VAL A 142 19.87 -9.23 -21.06
C VAL A 142 20.51 -10.62 -20.91
N THR A 143 21.78 -10.70 -20.52
CA THR A 143 22.55 -11.96 -20.40
C THR A 143 22.66 -12.49 -18.97
N SER A 144 22.11 -11.78 -17.99
CA SER A 144 22.02 -12.29 -16.63
C SER A 144 20.87 -13.29 -16.51
N THR A 145 21.10 -14.44 -15.91
CA THR A 145 20.06 -15.44 -15.61
C THR A 145 19.02 -14.94 -14.59
N SER A 146 19.28 -13.81 -13.94
CA SER A 146 18.34 -13.17 -13.00
C SER A 146 18.21 -11.69 -13.32
N MET A 147 16.96 -11.20 -13.30
CA MET A 147 16.67 -9.78 -13.43
C MET A 147 15.49 -9.38 -12.54
N THR A 148 15.42 -8.09 -12.23
CA THR A 148 14.27 -7.48 -11.57
C THR A 148 13.55 -6.57 -12.55
N VAL A 149 12.22 -6.70 -12.61
CA VAL A 149 11.35 -5.92 -13.51
C VAL A 149 10.41 -5.08 -12.64
N THR A 150 10.36 -3.77 -12.91
CA THR A 150 9.37 -2.87 -12.28
C THR A 150 8.10 -2.85 -13.12
N MET A 151 6.97 -3.10 -12.48
CA MET A 151 5.66 -3.19 -13.13
C MET A 151 4.96 -1.83 -13.15
N ASP A 152 5.26 -1.00 -14.14
CA ASP A 152 4.63 0.31 -14.40
C ASP A 152 3.68 0.27 -15.62
N ARG A 153 3.62 -0.89 -16.30
CA ARG A 153 2.76 -1.21 -17.45
C ARG A 153 2.74 -2.72 -17.67
N ALA A 154 1.89 -3.19 -18.58
CA ALA A 154 1.96 -4.56 -19.09
C ALA A 154 3.34 -4.84 -19.68
N ARG A 155 3.93 -5.99 -19.33
CA ARG A 155 5.26 -6.40 -19.79
C ARG A 155 5.29 -7.85 -20.27
N SER A 156 6.19 -8.14 -21.21
CA SER A 156 6.43 -9.48 -21.72
C SER A 156 7.92 -9.78 -21.75
N LEU A 157 8.32 -10.94 -21.25
CA LEU A 157 9.71 -11.43 -21.23
C LEU A 157 9.76 -12.84 -21.81
N THR A 158 10.82 -13.10 -22.58
CA THR A 158 11.14 -14.45 -23.06
C THR A 158 12.56 -14.81 -22.67
N ALA A 159 12.72 -15.92 -21.96
CA ALA A 159 14.02 -16.55 -21.71
C ALA A 159 14.42 -17.40 -22.91
N ASN A 160 15.54 -17.08 -23.52
CA ASN A 160 16.06 -17.81 -24.69
C ASN A 160 17.20 -18.74 -24.26
N PHE A 161 17.14 -19.99 -24.73
CA PHE A 161 18.15 -21.03 -24.51
C PHE A 161 18.64 -21.59 -25.80
N ALA A 162 19.90 -22.10 -25.84
CA ALA A 162 20.49 -22.79 -26.97
C ALA A 162 21.08 -24.13 -26.50
N LEU A 163 21.22 -25.06 -27.44
CA LEU A 163 21.95 -26.32 -27.20
C LEU A 163 23.44 -26.04 -26.96
N ASP A 164 24.05 -26.86 -26.11
CA ASP A 164 25.51 -26.84 -25.85
C ASP A 164 26.31 -27.37 -26.99
#